data_e7c31dd85f3cf3474811948117fc2cff
#
_entry.id   e7c31dd85f3cf3474811948117fc2cff
#
_cell.length_a   1.000
_cell.length_b   1.000
_cell.length_c   1.000
_cell.angle_alpha   90.00
_cell.angle_beta   90.00
_cell.angle_gamma   90.00
#
_symmetry.space_group_name_H-M   'P 1'
#
loop_
_entity.id
_entity.type
_entity.pdbx_description
1 polymer ?
#
loop_
_entity_poly.entity_id
_entity_poly.type
_entity_poly.pdbx_seq_one_letter_code
_entity_poly.pdbx_strand_id
1 'polypeptide(L)'
;MFRASKEKIEKGLNFQNVMLDKFNEHFKNVVDSRSYIMKLKPDEPEVVYNTFESKNGDIIIDDIHLECVTVAKSSIFPESKLRNFRGKKHYYIFRLDDTEETFVVPSYTWNCYMKKCKKIPKQGRMYRSFKASHIKGLRRKKTLDTFIQTIKGE
;
A
#
# COMPACT_ATOMS: atom_id res chain seq x y z
N MET A 1 -12.56 -2.19 -20.11
CA MET A 1 -11.55 -2.43 -19.06
C MET A 1 -11.32 -1.15 -18.29
N PHE A 2 -11.40 -1.23 -16.96
CA PHE A 2 -11.12 -0.07 -16.12
C PHE A 2 -9.62 0.21 -16.12
N ARG A 3 -9.26 1.43 -16.46
CA ARG A 3 -7.88 1.91 -16.36
C ARG A 3 -7.88 3.14 -15.47
N ALA A 4 -6.98 3.16 -14.49
CA ALA A 4 -6.74 4.36 -13.73
C ALA A 4 -6.25 5.46 -14.67
N SER A 5 -6.62 6.70 -14.41
CA SER A 5 -6.12 7.82 -15.21
C SER A 5 -4.58 7.92 -15.05
N LYS A 6 -3.93 8.45 -16.10
CA LYS A 6 -2.49 8.70 -16.05
C LYS A 6 -2.10 9.51 -14.82
N GLU A 7 -2.92 10.50 -14.47
CA GLU A 7 -2.72 11.35 -13.31
C GLU A 7 -2.73 10.56 -11.99
N LYS A 8 -3.65 9.61 -11.82
CA LYS A 8 -3.71 8.75 -10.63
C LYS A 8 -2.49 7.84 -10.53
N ILE A 9 -2.04 7.29 -11.65
CA ILE A 9 -0.87 6.43 -11.69
C ILE A 9 0.38 7.22 -11.28
N GLU A 10 0.57 8.42 -11.83
CA GLU A 10 1.69 9.31 -11.50
C GLU A 10 1.67 9.69 -10.03
N LYS A 11 0.49 10.00 -9.50
CA LYS A 11 0.32 10.35 -8.09
C LYS A 11 0.72 9.20 -7.16
N GLY A 12 0.31 7.98 -7.50
CA GLY A 12 0.68 6.78 -6.74
C GLY A 12 2.18 6.52 -6.77
N LEU A 13 2.80 6.64 -7.93
CA LEU A 13 4.25 6.47 -8.09
C LEU A 13 5.03 7.54 -7.33
N ASN A 14 4.57 8.79 -7.37
CA ASN A 14 5.20 9.88 -6.64
C ASN A 14 5.14 9.64 -5.13
N PHE A 15 4.01 9.19 -4.62
CA PHE A 15 3.87 8.85 -3.20
C PHE A 15 4.82 7.71 -2.81
N GLN A 16 4.90 6.67 -3.64
CA GLN A 16 5.80 5.55 -3.40
C GLN A 16 7.26 6.01 -3.34
N ASN A 17 7.66 6.90 -4.25
CA ASN A 17 9.02 7.45 -4.28
C ASN A 17 9.31 8.29 -3.03
N VAL A 18 8.35 9.09 -2.57
CA VAL A 18 8.48 9.86 -1.33
C VAL A 18 8.67 8.93 -0.14
N MET A 19 7.92 7.83 -0.09
CA MET A 19 8.08 6.84 0.99
C MET A 19 9.43 6.13 0.92
N LEU A 20 9.89 5.78 -0.26
CA LEU A 20 11.22 5.17 -0.44
C LEU A 20 12.32 6.08 0.07
N ASP A 21 12.28 7.36 -0.27
CA ASP A 21 13.26 8.35 0.20
C ASP A 21 13.23 8.45 1.73
N LYS A 22 12.03 8.49 2.30
CA LYS A 22 11.85 8.60 3.75
C LYS A 22 12.43 7.37 4.46
N PHE A 23 12.13 6.16 3.97
CA PHE A 23 12.64 4.93 4.58
C PHE A 23 14.15 4.78 4.40
N ASN A 24 14.69 5.21 3.27
CA ASN A 24 16.14 5.18 3.03
C ASN A 24 16.92 6.09 3.98
N GLU A 25 16.29 7.15 4.51
CA GLU A 25 16.90 7.99 5.54
C GLU A 25 17.06 7.27 6.88
N HIS A 26 16.23 6.26 7.14
CA HIS A 26 16.15 5.60 8.45
C HIS A 26 16.63 4.15 8.45
N PHE A 27 16.63 3.47 7.32
CA PHE A 27 16.93 2.04 7.22
C PHE A 27 17.93 1.75 6.12
N LYS A 28 18.74 0.71 6.31
CA LYS A 28 19.76 0.29 5.33
C LYS A 28 19.24 -0.68 4.28
N ASN A 29 18.29 -1.55 4.67
CA ASN A 29 17.80 -2.65 3.83
C ASN A 29 16.41 -2.35 3.27
N VAL A 30 16.29 -1.27 2.51
CA VAL A 30 15.03 -0.90 1.85
C VAL A 30 15.06 -1.39 0.41
N VAL A 31 14.07 -2.19 0.04
CA VAL A 31 13.94 -2.73 -1.32
C VAL A 31 12.69 -2.14 -1.96
N ASP A 32 12.88 -1.49 -3.10
CA ASP A 32 11.81 -1.12 -4.01
C ASP A 32 11.50 -2.34 -4.88
N SER A 33 10.32 -2.94 -4.73
CA SER A 33 9.94 -4.16 -5.43
C SER A 33 10.06 -4.04 -6.94
N ARG A 34 9.68 -2.89 -7.49
CA ARG A 34 9.76 -2.67 -8.94
C ARG A 34 11.21 -2.67 -9.43
N SER A 35 12.05 -1.87 -8.79
CA SER A 35 13.46 -1.78 -9.19
C SER A 35 14.19 -3.11 -8.98
N TYR A 36 13.86 -3.81 -7.91
CA TYR A 36 14.46 -5.10 -7.60
C TYR A 36 14.19 -6.13 -8.70
N ILE A 37 12.92 -6.30 -9.09
CA ILE A 37 12.57 -7.30 -10.11
C ILE A 37 13.07 -6.90 -11.50
N MET A 38 13.07 -5.60 -11.81
CA MET A 38 13.61 -5.12 -13.08
C MET A 38 15.10 -5.34 -13.20
N LYS A 39 15.83 -5.22 -12.08
CA LYS A 39 17.27 -5.50 -12.05
C LYS A 39 17.57 -6.97 -12.26
N LEU A 40 16.76 -7.87 -11.67
CA LEU A 40 16.95 -9.31 -11.80
C LEU A 40 16.49 -9.84 -13.16
N LYS A 41 15.43 -9.27 -13.70
CA LYS A 41 14.76 -9.74 -14.92
C LYS A 41 14.39 -8.56 -15.82
N PRO A 42 15.36 -7.86 -16.41
CA PRO A 42 15.08 -6.62 -17.16
C PRO A 42 14.23 -6.84 -18.41
N ASP A 43 14.27 -8.02 -19.01
CA ASP A 43 13.56 -8.33 -20.24
C ASP A 43 12.23 -9.06 -20.03
N GLU A 44 11.83 -9.25 -18.78
CA GLU A 44 10.59 -9.94 -18.47
C GLU A 44 9.37 -9.03 -18.66
N PRO A 45 8.21 -9.61 -19.05
CA PRO A 45 6.97 -8.86 -19.14
C PRO A 45 6.54 -8.24 -17.83
N GLU A 46 5.78 -7.17 -17.88
CA GLU A 46 5.26 -6.47 -16.71
C GLU A 46 4.43 -7.39 -15.80
N VAL A 47 3.88 -8.48 -16.34
CA VAL A 47 3.14 -9.46 -15.54
C VAL A 47 4.01 -10.09 -14.45
N VAL A 48 5.31 -10.27 -14.71
CA VAL A 48 6.25 -10.80 -13.72
C VAL A 48 6.42 -9.81 -12.56
N TYR A 49 6.56 -8.53 -12.88
CA TYR A 49 6.61 -7.47 -11.88
C TYR A 49 5.33 -7.42 -11.05
N ASN A 50 4.18 -7.44 -11.71
CA ASN A 50 2.89 -7.38 -11.01
C ASN A 50 2.69 -8.58 -10.09
N THR A 51 3.14 -9.77 -10.49
CA THR A 51 3.08 -10.97 -9.66
C THR A 51 3.95 -10.85 -8.43
N PHE A 52 5.17 -10.32 -8.60
CA PHE A 52 6.10 -10.11 -7.48
C PHE A 52 5.54 -9.08 -6.49
N GLU A 53 5.08 -7.92 -6.98
CA GLU A 53 4.48 -6.87 -6.17
C GLU A 53 3.26 -7.38 -5.42
N SER A 54 2.44 -8.19 -6.06
CA SER A 54 1.27 -8.80 -5.47
C SER A 54 1.58 -9.66 -4.25
N LYS A 55 2.74 -10.33 -4.24
CA LYS A 55 3.16 -11.19 -3.15
C LYS A 55 3.92 -10.44 -2.06
N ASN A 56 4.62 -9.38 -2.41
CA ASN A 56 5.62 -8.75 -1.56
C ASN A 56 5.32 -7.29 -1.18
N GLY A 57 4.35 -6.64 -1.85
CA GLY A 57 4.07 -5.23 -1.66
C GLY A 57 5.01 -4.34 -2.47
N ASP A 58 4.87 -3.02 -2.33
CA ASP A 58 5.64 -2.03 -3.08
C ASP A 58 7.06 -1.85 -2.52
N ILE A 59 7.18 -1.91 -1.20
CA ILE A 59 8.43 -1.65 -0.48
C ILE A 59 8.64 -2.77 0.53
N ILE A 60 9.88 -3.25 0.63
CA ILE A 60 10.25 -4.26 1.62
C ILE A 60 11.38 -3.70 2.48
N ILE A 61 11.20 -3.75 3.80
CA ILE A 61 12.24 -3.39 4.77
C ILE A 61 12.46 -4.61 5.66
N ASP A 62 13.58 -5.31 5.46
CA ASP A 62 13.87 -6.60 6.12
C ASP A 62 12.71 -7.60 5.92
N ASP A 63 11.97 -7.95 6.98
CA ASP A 63 10.81 -8.84 6.91
C ASP A 63 9.46 -8.09 6.84
N ILE A 64 9.51 -6.78 6.72
CA ILE A 64 8.32 -5.92 6.69
C ILE A 64 7.94 -5.59 5.25
N HIS A 65 6.71 -5.88 4.89
CA HIS A 65 6.17 -5.64 3.56
C HIS A 65 5.16 -4.49 3.60
N LEU A 66 5.35 -3.51 2.73
CA LEU A 66 4.56 -2.28 2.72
C LEU A 66 3.92 -2.05 1.36
N GLU A 67 2.66 -1.67 1.36
CA GLU A 67 1.94 -1.29 0.15
C GLU A 67 1.43 0.14 0.28
N CYS A 68 1.77 0.98 -0.71
CA CYS A 68 1.45 2.40 -0.70
C CYS A 68 0.15 2.67 -1.46
N VAL A 69 -0.76 3.41 -0.83
CA VAL A 69 -2.08 3.71 -1.39
C VAL A 69 -2.40 5.19 -1.18
N THR A 70 -2.76 5.89 -2.25
CA THR A 70 -3.30 7.26 -2.15
C THR A 70 -4.82 7.18 -2.08
N VAL A 71 -5.43 7.99 -1.22
CA VAL A 71 -6.85 7.89 -0.90
C VAL A 71 -7.54 9.23 -1.07
N ALA A 72 -8.53 9.29 -1.96
CA ALA A 72 -9.43 10.43 -2.09
C ALA A 72 -10.50 10.38 -0.98
N LYS A 73 -11.27 11.46 -0.84
CA LYS A 73 -12.31 11.60 0.20
C LYS A 73 -13.25 10.40 0.26
N SER A 74 -13.71 9.93 -0.90
CA SER A 74 -14.45 8.68 -1.04
C SER A 74 -13.70 7.81 -2.03
N SER A 75 -13.44 6.56 -1.67
CA SER A 75 -12.61 5.68 -2.47
C SER A 75 -13.18 4.26 -2.51
N ILE A 76 -12.71 3.51 -3.48
CA ILE A 76 -12.98 2.08 -3.59
C ILE A 76 -11.66 1.33 -3.55
N PHE A 77 -11.68 0.14 -2.95
CA PHE A 77 -10.50 -0.70 -2.82
C PHE A 77 -10.81 -2.08 -3.44
N PRO A 78 -9.99 -2.57 -4.37
CA PRO A 78 -10.27 -3.85 -5.01
C PRO A 78 -10.11 -5.02 -4.05
N GLU A 79 -11.11 -5.91 -4.01
CA GLU A 79 -11.04 -7.11 -3.17
C GLU A 79 -9.84 -8.00 -3.51
N SER A 80 -9.40 -7.98 -4.76
CA SER A 80 -8.24 -8.75 -5.19
C SER A 80 -6.94 -8.35 -4.48
N LYS A 81 -6.90 -7.15 -3.89
CA LYS A 81 -5.75 -6.68 -3.11
C LYS A 81 -5.86 -7.01 -1.63
N LEU A 82 -6.99 -7.54 -1.18
CA LEU A 82 -7.16 -8.00 0.19
C LEU A 82 -6.51 -9.38 0.32
N ARG A 83 -5.35 -9.41 0.95
CA ARG A 83 -4.54 -10.62 0.99
C ARG A 83 -4.39 -11.15 2.39
N ASN A 84 -4.24 -12.46 2.49
CA ASN A 84 -3.89 -13.11 3.72
C ASN A 84 -2.36 -13.23 3.79
N PHE A 85 -1.73 -12.34 4.51
CA PHE A 85 -0.28 -12.32 4.68
C PHE A 85 0.15 -13.09 5.92
N ARG A 86 -0.33 -14.30 6.07
CA ARG A 86 0.02 -15.16 7.20
C ARG A 86 1.55 -15.29 7.32
N GLY A 87 2.07 -15.05 8.50
CA GLY A 87 3.49 -15.15 8.78
C GLY A 87 4.34 -14.00 8.26
N LYS A 88 3.74 -12.99 7.63
CA LYS A 88 4.43 -11.81 7.14
C LYS A 88 3.95 -10.57 7.90
N LYS A 89 4.89 -9.67 8.19
CA LYS A 89 4.57 -8.34 8.70
C LYS A 89 4.19 -7.48 7.51
N HIS A 90 2.90 -7.31 7.26
CA HIS A 90 2.41 -6.56 6.11
C HIS A 90 1.56 -5.39 6.57
N TYR A 91 1.80 -4.21 5.97
CA TYR A 91 1.11 -2.96 6.29
C TYR A 91 0.74 -2.23 5.01
N TYR A 92 -0.37 -1.49 5.08
CA TYR A 92 -0.72 -0.49 4.08
C TYR A 92 -0.29 0.88 4.57
N ILE A 93 0.27 1.68 3.68
CA ILE A 93 0.57 3.09 3.95
C ILE A 93 -0.42 3.92 3.15
N PHE A 94 -1.31 4.62 3.85
CA PHE A 94 -2.33 5.45 3.23
C PHE A 94 -1.96 6.91 3.31
N ARG A 95 -1.97 7.58 2.17
CA ARG A 95 -1.90 9.04 2.11
C ARG A 95 -3.29 9.57 1.82
N LEU A 96 -3.81 10.41 2.71
CA LEU A 96 -5.10 11.06 2.55
C LEU A 96 -4.91 12.32 1.71
N ASP A 97 -5.57 12.38 0.54
CA ASP A 97 -5.39 13.49 -0.39
C ASP A 97 -5.83 14.84 0.20
N ASP A 98 -6.91 14.83 1.00
CA ASP A 98 -7.49 16.06 1.55
C ASP A 98 -6.57 16.76 2.56
N THR A 99 -5.91 15.98 3.41
CA THR A 99 -5.12 16.51 4.54
C THR A 99 -3.63 16.27 4.38
N GLU A 100 -3.23 15.54 3.36
CA GLU A 100 -1.85 15.08 3.13
C GLU A 100 -1.27 14.24 4.29
N GLU A 101 -2.12 13.81 5.22
CA GLU A 101 -1.71 12.94 6.31
C GLU A 101 -1.39 11.53 5.80
N THR A 102 -0.41 10.89 6.43
CA THR A 102 0.01 9.54 6.09
C THR A 102 -0.14 8.63 7.30
N PHE A 103 -0.87 7.54 7.12
CA PHE A 103 -1.11 6.56 8.17
C PHE A 103 -0.65 5.17 7.73
N VAL A 104 -0.12 4.41 8.68
CA VAL A 104 0.28 3.02 8.47
C VAL A 104 -0.70 2.13 9.21
N VAL A 105 -1.30 1.18 8.49
CA VAL A 105 -2.35 0.30 9.02
C VAL A 105 -1.94 -1.16 8.79
N PRO A 106 -1.96 -2.00 9.84
CA PRO A 106 -1.70 -3.43 9.64
C PRO A 106 -2.72 -4.03 8.66
N SER A 107 -2.28 -4.91 7.79
CA SER A 107 -3.16 -5.54 6.79
C SER A 107 -4.33 -6.28 7.42
N TYR A 108 -4.11 -6.93 8.56
CA TYR A 108 -5.21 -7.59 9.27
C TYR A 108 -6.31 -6.61 9.64
N THR A 109 -5.94 -5.45 10.21
CA THR A 109 -6.89 -4.39 10.57
C THR A 109 -7.65 -3.89 9.35
N TRP A 110 -6.94 -3.64 8.26
CA TRP A 110 -7.55 -3.17 7.02
C TRP A 110 -8.52 -4.20 6.43
N ASN A 111 -8.11 -5.47 6.38
CA ASN A 111 -8.95 -6.54 5.86
C ASN A 111 -10.24 -6.69 6.68
N CYS A 112 -10.17 -6.61 8.00
CA CYS A 112 -11.35 -6.66 8.86
C CYS A 112 -12.31 -5.51 8.60
N TYR A 113 -11.78 -4.30 8.40
CA TYR A 113 -12.59 -3.13 8.05
C TYR A 113 -13.23 -3.29 6.69
N MET A 114 -12.49 -3.73 5.68
CA MET A 114 -12.99 -3.91 4.32
C MET A 114 -14.16 -4.91 4.26
N LYS A 115 -14.11 -5.97 5.04
CA LYS A 115 -15.20 -6.97 5.09
C LYS A 115 -16.53 -6.37 5.55
N LYS A 116 -16.50 -5.27 6.28
CA LYS A 116 -17.69 -4.55 6.76
C LYS A 116 -18.17 -3.48 5.79
N CYS A 117 -17.38 -3.15 4.79
CA CYS A 117 -17.68 -2.10 3.82
C CYS A 117 -18.60 -2.62 2.72
N LYS A 118 -19.34 -1.68 2.10
CA LYS A 118 -20.26 -2.00 1.01
C LYS A 118 -19.52 -2.52 -0.22
N LYS A 119 -20.01 -3.62 -0.78
CA LYS A 119 -19.51 -4.17 -2.04
C LYS A 119 -19.99 -3.34 -3.22
N ILE A 120 -19.09 -3.04 -4.13
CA ILE A 120 -19.41 -2.32 -5.37
C ILE A 120 -18.84 -3.11 -6.55
N PRO A 121 -19.71 -3.75 -7.35
CA PRO A 121 -19.26 -4.37 -8.60
C PRO A 121 -18.97 -3.30 -9.64
N LYS A 122 -17.84 -3.43 -10.31
CA LYS A 122 -17.45 -2.48 -11.35
C LYS A 122 -16.59 -3.20 -12.39
N GLN A 123 -17.08 -3.22 -13.63
CA GLN A 123 -16.35 -3.80 -14.77
C GLN A 123 -15.83 -5.23 -14.52
N GLY A 124 -16.70 -6.09 -13.98
CA GLY A 124 -16.37 -7.49 -13.74
C GLY A 124 -15.51 -7.75 -12.52
N ARG A 125 -15.23 -6.72 -11.72
CA ARG A 125 -14.44 -6.83 -10.49
C ARG A 125 -15.25 -6.35 -9.30
N MET A 126 -14.91 -6.86 -8.12
CA MET A 126 -15.54 -6.46 -6.87
C MET A 126 -14.63 -5.50 -6.11
N TYR A 127 -15.22 -4.40 -5.64
CA TYR A 127 -14.54 -3.38 -4.84
C TYR A 127 -15.28 -3.20 -3.51
N ARG A 128 -14.61 -2.60 -2.56
CA ARG A 128 -15.19 -2.15 -1.30
C ARG A 128 -15.14 -0.64 -1.22
N SER A 129 -16.27 -0.01 -0.89
CA SER A 129 -16.36 1.44 -0.77
C SER A 129 -16.02 1.89 0.64
N PHE A 130 -15.23 2.94 0.77
CA PHE A 130 -14.88 3.49 2.09
C PHE A 130 -14.64 5.01 2.03
N LYS A 131 -14.61 5.63 3.19
CA LYS A 131 -14.29 7.05 3.33
C LYS A 131 -12.91 7.21 3.94
N ALA A 132 -12.12 8.15 3.41
CA ALA A 132 -10.77 8.44 3.91
C ALA A 132 -10.78 8.76 5.40
N SER A 133 -11.79 9.49 5.89
CA SER A 133 -11.91 9.85 7.30
C SER A 133 -11.99 8.64 8.24
N HIS A 134 -12.47 7.50 7.76
CA HIS A 134 -12.57 6.28 8.57
C HIS A 134 -11.20 5.67 8.89
N ILE A 135 -10.18 5.95 8.06
CA ILE A 135 -8.83 5.44 8.30
C ILE A 135 -8.29 5.94 9.63
N LYS A 136 -8.62 7.18 9.99
CA LYS A 136 -8.19 7.79 11.27
C LYS A 136 -8.72 7.07 12.50
N GLY A 137 -9.83 6.35 12.36
CA GLY A 137 -10.46 5.60 13.46
C GLY A 137 -10.09 4.13 13.50
N LEU A 138 -9.23 3.63 12.63
CA LEU A 138 -8.87 2.23 12.59
C LEU A 138 -7.97 1.84 13.75
N ARG A 139 -8.15 0.60 14.23
CA ARG A 139 -7.33 0.03 15.29
C ARG A 139 -5.89 -0.13 14.82
N ARG A 140 -4.95 0.13 15.72
CA ARG A 140 -3.51 -0.05 15.49
C ARG A 140 -2.95 0.79 14.34
N LYS A 141 -3.70 1.78 13.86
CA LYS A 141 -3.12 2.74 12.92
C LYS A 141 -2.03 3.53 13.61
N LYS A 142 -1.00 3.88 12.87
CA LYS A 142 0.09 4.74 13.36
C LYS A 142 0.35 5.82 12.34
N THR A 143 0.82 6.97 12.80
CA THR A 143 1.42 7.94 11.89
C THR A 143 2.70 7.35 11.31
N LEU A 144 3.16 7.87 10.19
CA LEU A 144 4.39 7.38 9.57
C LEU A 144 5.58 7.49 10.51
N ASP A 145 5.72 8.63 11.20
CA ASP A 145 6.85 8.85 12.12
C ASP A 145 6.83 7.86 13.29
N THR A 146 5.66 7.64 13.90
CA THR A 146 5.52 6.65 14.98
C THR A 146 5.84 5.24 14.50
N PHE A 147 5.42 4.89 13.29
CA PHE A 147 5.71 3.59 12.70
C PHE A 147 7.22 3.38 12.50
N ILE A 148 7.90 4.39 11.96
CA ILE A 148 9.35 4.34 11.75
C ILE A 148 10.07 4.16 13.09
N GLN A 149 9.69 4.92 14.12
CA GLN A 149 10.27 4.79 15.46
C GLN A 149 10.05 3.40 16.04
N THR A 150 8.85 2.85 15.86
CA THR A 150 8.54 1.49 16.34
C THR A 150 9.43 0.44 15.69
N ILE A 151 9.67 0.52 14.36
CA ILE A 151 10.54 -0.41 13.66
C ILE A 151 11.98 -0.27 14.12
N LYS A 152 12.43 0.95 14.40
CA LYS A 152 13.79 1.22 14.88
C LYS A 152 14.01 0.76 16.32
N GLY A 153 12.95 0.35 17.02
CA GLY A 153 13.04 -0.11 18.40
C GLY A 153 13.06 1.02 19.43
N GLU A 154 12.62 2.17 19.02
CA GLU A 154 12.56 3.36 19.90
C GLU A 154 11.20 3.53 20.56
#